data_8fcffdfaececf4072b48c6424154a855
#
_entry.id   8fcffdfaececf4072b48c6424154a855
#
_cell.length_a   1.000
_cell.length_b   1.000
_cell.length_c   1.000
_cell.angle_alpha   90.00
_cell.angle_beta   90.00
_cell.angle_gamma   90.00
#
_symmetry.space_group_name_H-M   'P 1'
#
loop_
_entity.id
_entity.type
_entity.pdbx_description
1 polymer ?
#
loop_
_entity_poly.entity_id
_entity_poly.type
_entity_poly.pdbx_seq_one_letter_code
_entity_poly.pdbx_strand_id
1 'polypeptide(L)'
;MGNRYATSDWHAQTKLGIQILNYLQPDDTLYFLGDSVDRGPGGLTLLNLLLNDPRVIYLRGNHEDFIINNDDHMWYLNGGNETKEAIEALADIERQKLIKKLKSLPDIIEIDNIEGKHLILCHAGTDPWMTKCDLELMGRKDPYVWDRRHIHGDWSSKPEFKDTYVIHGHTPVTAEPALTKWMDPRLPGDENYDSEYTPRVSRYCRGHKICIDMGCFYTGRTCLFNIDTFEAIYFESKDICKEEFD
;
A
#
# COMPACT_ATOMS: atom_id res chain seq x y z
N MET A 1 0.05 24.65 5.61
CA MET A 1 0.78 23.39 5.34
C MET A 1 -0.29 22.38 5.00
N GLY A 2 -0.18 21.71 3.85
CA GLY A 2 -1.16 20.68 3.45
C GLY A 2 -1.11 19.44 4.35
N ASN A 3 -2.12 18.61 4.24
CA ASN A 3 -2.15 17.33 4.94
C ASN A 3 -1.16 16.35 4.28
N ARG A 4 -0.66 15.41 5.07
CA ARG A 4 0.19 14.32 4.60
C ARG A 4 -0.54 12.99 4.84
N TYR A 5 -0.81 12.27 3.75
CA TYR A 5 -1.55 11.02 3.78
C TYR A 5 -0.69 9.86 3.30
N ALA A 6 -0.97 8.66 3.81
CA ALA A 6 -0.49 7.39 3.26
C ALA A 6 -1.68 6.55 2.79
N THR A 7 -1.50 5.78 1.72
CA THR A 7 -2.44 4.80 1.18
C THR A 7 -1.68 3.69 0.44
N SER A 8 -2.36 2.57 0.12
CA SER A 8 -1.71 1.40 -0.47
C SER A 8 -2.69 0.49 -1.20
N ASP A 9 -2.16 -0.38 -2.09
CA ASP A 9 -2.84 -1.56 -2.62
C ASP A 9 -4.18 -1.28 -3.31
N TRP A 10 -4.19 -0.33 -4.25
CA TRP A 10 -5.42 0.01 -4.99
C TRP A 10 -5.74 -0.93 -6.15
N HIS A 11 -4.76 -1.68 -6.68
CA HIS A 11 -4.95 -2.72 -7.70
C HIS A 11 -5.97 -2.36 -8.77
N ALA A 12 -5.57 -1.59 -9.75
CA ALA A 12 -6.38 -1.19 -10.90
C ALA A 12 -7.73 -0.49 -10.60
N GLN A 13 -8.02 -0.12 -9.34
CA GLN A 13 -9.26 0.60 -8.97
C GLN A 13 -9.21 2.07 -9.42
N THR A 14 -9.12 2.31 -10.73
CA THR A 14 -8.85 3.62 -11.35
C THR A 14 -9.90 4.66 -10.99
N LYS A 15 -11.20 4.30 -10.96
CA LYS A 15 -12.29 5.22 -10.60
C LYS A 15 -12.13 5.73 -9.17
N LEU A 16 -11.80 4.84 -8.25
CA LEU A 16 -11.56 5.17 -6.84
C LEU A 16 -10.29 6.02 -6.69
N GLY A 17 -9.23 5.66 -7.41
CA GLY A 17 -8.00 6.45 -7.47
C GLY A 17 -8.24 7.89 -7.95
N ILE A 18 -9.02 8.09 -9.02
CA ILE A 18 -9.41 9.42 -9.50
C ILE A 18 -10.23 10.18 -8.45
N GLN A 19 -11.16 9.50 -7.76
CA GLN A 19 -11.94 10.13 -6.69
C GLN A 19 -11.03 10.64 -5.57
N ILE A 20 -10.04 9.86 -5.16
CA ILE A 20 -9.10 10.23 -4.10
C ILE A 20 -8.17 11.35 -4.57
N LEU A 21 -7.61 11.28 -5.78
CA LEU A 21 -6.76 12.34 -6.31
C LEU A 21 -7.52 13.68 -6.42
N ASN A 22 -8.84 13.64 -6.73
CA ASN A 22 -9.70 14.82 -6.74
C ASN A 22 -10.05 15.34 -5.32
N TYR A 23 -9.99 14.50 -4.31
CA TYR A 23 -10.19 14.90 -2.91
C TYR A 23 -9.01 15.70 -2.35
N LEU A 24 -7.78 15.35 -2.75
CA LEU A 24 -6.55 16.00 -2.28
C LEU A 24 -6.51 17.46 -2.70
N GLN A 25 -6.10 18.31 -1.74
CA GLN A 25 -5.84 19.72 -2.00
C GLN A 25 -4.47 19.92 -2.71
N PRO A 26 -4.23 21.08 -3.35
CA PRO A 26 -3.00 21.31 -4.11
C PRO A 26 -1.71 21.22 -3.29
N ASP A 27 -1.76 21.49 -1.98
CA ASP A 27 -0.62 21.46 -1.07
C ASP A 27 -0.56 20.19 -0.19
N ASP A 28 -1.49 19.23 -0.40
CA ASP A 28 -1.42 17.93 0.25
C ASP A 28 -0.30 17.06 -0.34
N THR A 29 0.18 16.11 0.45
CA THR A 29 1.14 15.09 0.01
C THR A 29 0.53 13.70 0.23
N LEU A 30 0.59 12.85 -0.80
CA LEU A 30 0.17 11.46 -0.75
C LEU A 30 1.37 10.53 -0.88
N TYR A 31 1.67 9.78 0.17
CA TYR A 31 2.59 8.64 0.13
C TYR A 31 1.82 7.41 -0.32
N PHE A 32 2.03 6.99 -1.57
CA PHE A 32 1.43 5.79 -2.12
C PHE A 32 2.39 4.61 -1.93
N LEU A 33 2.02 3.65 -1.10
CA LEU A 33 2.93 2.60 -0.65
C LEU A 33 3.01 1.38 -1.58
N GLY A 34 2.71 1.55 -2.87
CA GLY A 34 2.83 0.50 -3.88
C GLY A 34 1.53 -0.24 -4.19
N ASP A 35 1.61 -1.10 -5.20
CA ASP A 35 0.53 -1.96 -5.69
C ASP A 35 -0.66 -1.18 -6.26
N SER A 36 -0.39 -0.34 -7.26
CA SER A 36 -1.46 0.30 -8.05
C SER A 36 -1.94 -0.55 -9.21
N VAL A 37 -1.14 -1.50 -9.66
CA VAL A 37 -1.36 -2.34 -10.85
C VAL A 37 -1.99 -3.68 -10.51
N ASP A 38 -2.30 -4.44 -11.56
CA ASP A 38 -2.83 -5.81 -11.51
C ASP A 38 -4.25 -5.94 -10.94
N ARG A 39 -4.85 -7.13 -11.10
CA ARG A 39 -6.20 -7.47 -10.64
C ARG A 39 -7.30 -6.62 -11.28
N GLY A 40 -7.08 -6.20 -12.54
CA GLY A 40 -8.06 -5.47 -13.35
C GLY A 40 -7.41 -4.65 -14.47
N PRO A 41 -8.23 -4.21 -15.46
CA PRO A 41 -7.74 -3.58 -16.69
C PRO A 41 -7.22 -2.16 -16.53
N GLY A 42 -7.52 -1.51 -15.41
CA GLY A 42 -7.15 -0.12 -15.15
C GLY A 42 -5.74 0.12 -14.61
N GLY A 43 -4.95 -0.95 -14.38
CA GLY A 43 -3.67 -0.87 -13.66
C GLY A 43 -2.66 0.10 -14.27
N LEU A 44 -2.38 0.00 -15.57
CA LEU A 44 -1.45 0.91 -16.24
C LEU A 44 -1.93 2.37 -16.25
N THR A 45 -3.25 2.58 -16.37
CA THR A 45 -3.84 3.93 -16.31
C THR A 45 -3.66 4.52 -14.91
N LEU A 46 -3.96 3.77 -13.86
CA LEU A 46 -3.82 4.20 -12.48
C LEU A 46 -2.36 4.49 -12.12
N LEU A 47 -1.45 3.60 -12.51
CA LEU A 47 -0.01 3.80 -12.34
C LEU A 47 0.46 5.11 -12.96
N ASN A 48 0.06 5.37 -14.21
CA ASN A 48 0.42 6.62 -14.90
C ASN A 48 -0.16 7.87 -14.22
N LEU A 49 -1.40 7.81 -13.73
CA LEU A 49 -2.00 8.91 -12.97
C LEU A 49 -1.18 9.23 -11.72
N LEU A 50 -0.86 8.20 -10.92
CA LEU A 50 -0.10 8.36 -9.68
C LEU A 50 1.34 8.83 -9.92
N LEU A 51 2.03 8.27 -10.92
CA LEU A 51 3.43 8.64 -11.23
C LEU A 51 3.58 10.07 -11.78
N ASN A 52 2.51 10.68 -12.30
CA ASN A 52 2.52 12.02 -12.89
C ASN A 52 1.83 13.08 -12.01
N ASP A 53 1.19 12.70 -10.89
CA ASP A 53 0.62 13.69 -9.97
C ASP A 53 1.73 14.24 -9.05
N PRO A 54 2.00 15.56 -9.07
CA PRO A 54 3.11 16.14 -8.28
C PRO A 54 2.91 16.04 -6.76
N ARG A 55 1.70 15.74 -6.29
CA ARG A 55 1.39 15.55 -4.88
C ARG A 55 1.74 14.13 -4.40
N VAL A 56 2.00 13.19 -5.32
CA VAL A 56 2.22 11.78 -5.00
C VAL A 56 3.70 11.46 -4.89
N ILE A 57 4.07 10.88 -3.76
CA ILE A 57 5.36 10.23 -3.53
C ILE A 57 5.09 8.73 -3.57
N TYR A 58 5.52 8.08 -4.65
CA TYR A 58 5.23 6.69 -4.92
C TYR A 58 6.35 5.78 -4.45
N LEU A 59 6.03 4.78 -3.61
CA LEU A 59 6.94 3.71 -3.20
C LEU A 59 6.67 2.46 -4.03
N ARG A 60 7.71 1.64 -4.20
CA ARG A 60 7.60 0.39 -4.95
C ARG A 60 6.88 -0.68 -4.14
N GLY A 61 5.85 -1.31 -4.74
CA GLY A 61 5.21 -2.52 -4.25
C GLY A 61 5.69 -3.77 -4.98
N ASN A 62 5.25 -4.94 -4.54
CA ASN A 62 5.65 -6.20 -5.17
C ASN A 62 5.00 -6.41 -6.55
N HIS A 63 3.88 -5.77 -6.84
CA HIS A 63 3.28 -5.80 -8.16
C HIS A 63 4.05 -4.92 -9.18
N GLU A 64 4.63 -3.81 -8.77
CA GLU A 64 5.58 -3.08 -9.59
C GLU A 64 6.87 -3.90 -9.82
N ASP A 65 7.29 -4.72 -8.86
CA ASP A 65 8.42 -5.64 -9.00
C ASP A 65 8.20 -6.69 -10.09
N PHE A 66 6.97 -7.20 -10.28
CA PHE A 66 6.65 -8.10 -11.39
C PHE A 66 6.92 -7.43 -12.75
N ILE A 67 6.54 -6.15 -12.92
CA ILE A 67 6.83 -5.40 -14.15
C ILE A 67 8.34 -5.26 -14.36
N ILE A 68 9.10 -4.98 -13.30
CA ILE A 68 10.55 -4.76 -13.34
C ILE A 68 11.30 -6.04 -13.73
N ASN A 69 10.90 -7.17 -13.14
CA ASN A 69 11.61 -8.45 -13.24
C ASN A 69 11.07 -9.34 -14.36
N ASN A 70 9.86 -9.04 -14.87
CA ASN A 70 9.15 -9.83 -15.89
C ASN A 70 9.03 -11.31 -15.51
N ASP A 71 8.67 -11.58 -14.24
CA ASP A 71 8.44 -12.95 -13.74
C ASP A 71 7.05 -13.41 -14.15
N ASP A 72 6.92 -13.89 -15.37
CA ASP A 72 5.66 -14.25 -16.02
C ASP A 72 4.79 -15.17 -15.14
N HIS A 73 5.39 -16.23 -14.61
CA HIS A 73 4.62 -17.23 -13.86
C HIS A 73 4.01 -16.65 -12.58
N MET A 74 4.82 -16.00 -11.76
CA MET A 74 4.34 -15.40 -10.50
C MET A 74 3.42 -14.21 -10.76
N TRP A 75 3.68 -13.44 -11.82
CA TRP A 75 2.84 -12.32 -12.18
C TRP A 75 1.43 -12.74 -12.58
N TYR A 76 1.30 -13.79 -13.43
CA TYR A 76 -0.01 -14.36 -13.80
C TYR A 76 -0.78 -14.88 -12.58
N LEU A 77 -0.12 -15.62 -11.70
CA LEU A 77 -0.75 -16.16 -10.48
C LEU A 77 -1.25 -15.05 -9.52
N ASN A 78 -0.74 -13.83 -9.66
CA ASN A 78 -1.13 -12.68 -8.84
C ASN A 78 -2.04 -11.69 -9.58
N GLY A 79 -2.65 -12.08 -10.71
CA GLY A 79 -3.63 -11.27 -11.44
C GLY A 79 -3.01 -10.21 -12.35
N GLY A 80 -1.81 -10.48 -12.89
CA GLY A 80 -1.06 -9.53 -13.72
C GLY A 80 -1.40 -9.52 -15.20
N ASN A 81 -2.32 -10.37 -15.68
CA ASN A 81 -2.59 -10.58 -17.10
C ASN A 81 -2.85 -9.29 -17.87
N GLU A 82 -3.81 -8.51 -17.42
CA GLU A 82 -4.26 -7.29 -18.11
C GLU A 82 -3.21 -6.17 -18.04
N THR A 83 -2.50 -6.05 -16.92
CA THR A 83 -1.38 -5.11 -16.79
C THR A 83 -0.25 -5.48 -17.75
N LYS A 84 0.09 -6.77 -17.83
CA LYS A 84 1.14 -7.27 -18.71
C LYS A 84 0.80 -7.00 -20.16
N GLU A 85 -0.41 -7.37 -20.61
CA GLU A 85 -0.88 -7.09 -21.98
C GLU A 85 -0.81 -5.60 -22.31
N ALA A 86 -1.25 -4.74 -21.38
CA ALA A 86 -1.20 -3.28 -21.56
C ALA A 86 0.24 -2.75 -21.68
N ILE A 87 1.19 -3.32 -20.92
CA ILE A 87 2.61 -2.93 -20.97
C ILE A 87 3.28 -3.47 -22.24
N GLU A 88 2.96 -4.67 -22.68
CA GLU A 88 3.46 -5.25 -23.92
C GLU A 88 2.97 -4.51 -25.17
N ALA A 89 1.78 -3.92 -25.10
CA ALA A 89 1.24 -3.06 -26.17
C ALA A 89 1.92 -1.69 -26.27
N LEU A 90 2.71 -1.26 -25.28
CA LEU A 90 3.49 -0.02 -25.35
C LEU A 90 4.61 -0.13 -26.38
N ALA A 91 4.95 1.00 -27.01
CA ALA A 91 6.18 1.09 -27.78
C ALA A 91 7.41 0.79 -26.89
N ASP A 92 8.44 0.15 -27.44
CA ASP A 92 9.64 -0.27 -26.70
C ASP A 92 10.26 0.86 -25.87
N ILE A 93 10.31 2.05 -26.44
CA ILE A 93 10.88 3.23 -25.76
C ILE A 93 10.03 3.67 -24.55
N GLU A 94 8.71 3.55 -24.65
CA GLU A 94 7.80 3.88 -23.54
C GLU A 94 7.89 2.84 -22.44
N ARG A 95 7.90 1.56 -22.79
CA ARG A 95 8.11 0.43 -21.85
C ARG A 95 9.42 0.55 -21.10
N GLN A 96 10.53 0.86 -21.80
CA GLN A 96 11.83 1.06 -21.16
C GLN A 96 11.85 2.26 -20.22
N LYS A 97 11.19 3.37 -20.57
CA LYS A 97 11.04 4.54 -19.70
C LYS A 97 10.25 4.19 -18.44
N LEU A 98 9.14 3.46 -18.59
CA LEU A 98 8.33 3.01 -17.45
C LEU A 98 9.15 2.14 -16.50
N ILE A 99 9.80 1.08 -17.01
CA ILE A 99 10.65 0.18 -16.21
C ILE A 99 11.76 0.96 -15.49
N LYS A 100 12.42 1.90 -16.20
CA LYS A 100 13.43 2.76 -15.58
C LYS A 100 12.86 3.62 -14.45
N LYS A 101 11.66 4.17 -14.63
CA LYS A 101 10.96 4.95 -13.61
C LYS A 101 10.64 4.08 -12.38
N LEU A 102 10.07 2.88 -12.59
CA LEU A 102 9.75 1.95 -11.51
C LEU A 102 10.99 1.52 -10.72
N LYS A 103 12.11 1.24 -11.41
CA LYS A 103 13.40 0.91 -10.76
C LYS A 103 13.97 2.05 -9.92
N SER A 104 13.55 3.28 -10.15
CA SER A 104 14.00 4.46 -9.39
C SER A 104 13.11 4.81 -8.20
N LEU A 105 12.01 4.09 -8.01
CA LEU A 105 11.12 4.31 -6.87
C LEU A 105 11.80 3.88 -5.56
N PRO A 106 11.57 4.61 -4.46
CA PRO A 106 12.05 4.19 -3.16
C PRO A 106 11.30 2.94 -2.65
N ASP A 107 12.00 2.07 -1.92
CA ASP A 107 11.43 0.92 -1.22
C ASP A 107 10.96 1.31 0.18
N ILE A 108 11.55 2.36 0.74
CA ILE A 108 11.33 2.84 2.11
C ILE A 108 11.49 4.36 2.16
N ILE A 109 10.69 4.99 2.99
CA ILE A 109 10.83 6.41 3.34
C ILE A 109 10.79 6.53 4.85
N GLU A 110 11.75 7.25 5.41
CA GLU A 110 11.81 7.59 6.83
C GLU A 110 11.61 9.09 6.98
N ILE A 111 10.62 9.50 7.78
CA ILE A 111 10.26 10.90 8.02
C ILE A 111 9.77 11.08 9.45
N ASP A 112 9.84 12.31 9.95
CA ASP A 112 9.17 12.66 11.19
C ASP A 112 7.78 13.29 10.91
N ASN A 113 6.81 12.98 11.76
CA ASN A 113 5.53 13.67 11.75
C ASN A 113 5.62 15.02 12.50
N ILE A 114 4.52 15.79 12.50
CA ILE A 114 4.48 17.12 13.16
C ILE A 114 4.65 17.05 14.69
N GLU A 115 4.45 15.88 15.30
CA GLU A 115 4.66 15.64 16.73
C GLU A 115 6.06 15.10 17.05
N GLY A 116 6.94 14.97 16.03
CA GLY A 116 8.28 14.44 16.18
C GLY A 116 8.35 12.91 16.33
N LYS A 117 7.29 12.19 15.96
CA LYS A 117 7.29 10.73 15.87
C LYS A 117 8.02 10.31 14.60
N HIS A 118 8.92 9.35 14.71
CA HIS A 118 9.64 8.77 13.58
C HIS A 118 8.79 7.76 12.83
N LEU A 119 8.52 8.00 11.55
CA LEU A 119 7.68 7.17 10.70
C LEU A 119 8.51 6.45 9.64
N ILE A 120 8.33 5.15 9.54
CA ILE A 120 8.87 4.28 8.50
C ILE A 120 7.73 3.86 7.59
N LEU A 121 7.79 4.31 6.34
CA LEU A 121 6.79 4.02 5.30
C LEU A 121 7.41 3.04 4.31
N CYS A 122 6.82 1.87 4.13
CA CYS A 122 7.24 0.88 3.13
C CYS A 122 6.06 0.00 2.74
N HIS A 123 6.16 -0.71 1.60
CA HIS A 123 5.05 -1.50 1.10
C HIS A 123 4.70 -2.67 2.02
N ALA A 124 5.64 -3.60 2.25
CA ALA A 124 5.35 -4.83 3.00
C ALA A 124 5.50 -4.70 4.52
N GLY A 125 6.14 -3.63 5.01
CA GLY A 125 6.46 -3.44 6.41
C GLY A 125 7.86 -3.91 6.79
N THR A 126 8.27 -3.60 8.01
CA THR A 126 9.61 -3.95 8.53
C THR A 126 9.64 -3.95 10.05
N ASP A 127 10.76 -4.36 10.62
CA ASP A 127 11.12 -4.13 12.00
C ASP A 127 12.21 -3.02 12.06
N PRO A 128 12.07 -1.97 12.88
CA PRO A 128 12.87 -0.75 12.79
C PRO A 128 14.37 -0.92 13.12
N TRP A 129 14.77 -2.02 13.76
CA TRP A 129 16.19 -2.32 14.02
C TRP A 129 16.88 -3.09 12.90
N MET A 130 16.13 -3.52 11.88
CA MET A 130 16.68 -4.31 10.79
C MET A 130 16.99 -3.41 9.60
N THR A 131 18.24 -3.36 9.22
CA THR A 131 18.62 -2.76 7.94
C THR A 131 18.25 -3.67 6.78
N LYS A 132 18.16 -3.12 5.56
CA LYS A 132 17.95 -3.92 4.35
C LYS A 132 19.02 -5.02 4.22
N CYS A 133 20.26 -4.72 4.56
CA CYS A 133 21.36 -5.67 4.53
C CYS A 133 21.13 -6.84 5.51
N ASP A 134 20.70 -6.55 6.76
CA ASP A 134 20.41 -7.59 7.74
C ASP A 134 19.30 -8.52 7.25
N LEU A 135 18.25 -7.94 6.67
CA LEU A 135 17.11 -8.68 6.15
C LEU A 135 17.50 -9.55 4.94
N GLU A 136 18.33 -9.05 4.04
CA GLU A 136 18.85 -9.81 2.88
C GLU A 136 19.79 -10.94 3.32
N LEU A 137 20.67 -10.71 4.29
CA LEU A 137 21.52 -11.73 4.89
C LEU A 137 20.72 -12.86 5.54
N MET A 138 19.52 -12.56 6.03
CA MET A 138 18.56 -13.55 6.54
C MET A 138 17.79 -14.26 5.42
N GLY A 139 18.17 -14.09 4.16
CA GLY A 139 17.53 -14.69 3.00
C GLY A 139 16.19 -14.03 2.63
N ARG A 140 16.00 -12.78 2.99
CA ARG A 140 14.83 -11.99 2.64
C ARG A 140 15.13 -11.17 1.38
N LYS A 141 14.59 -11.58 0.24
CA LYS A 141 14.69 -10.84 -1.02
C LYS A 141 13.74 -9.64 -0.92
N ASP A 142 14.23 -8.44 -1.18
CA ASP A 142 13.47 -7.19 -1.16
C ASP A 142 12.48 -7.09 0.03
N PRO A 143 12.99 -7.06 1.27
CA PRO A 143 12.16 -7.27 2.46
C PRO A 143 11.10 -6.18 2.65
N TYR A 144 11.37 -4.94 2.25
CA TYR A 144 10.40 -3.84 2.34
C TYR A 144 9.24 -3.97 1.36
N VAL A 145 9.38 -4.86 0.37
CA VAL A 145 8.43 -5.05 -0.73
C VAL A 145 7.67 -6.37 -0.62
N TRP A 146 8.26 -7.40 0.01
CA TRP A 146 7.72 -8.77 -0.01
C TRP A 146 7.49 -9.43 1.36
N ASP A 147 8.14 -8.97 2.43
CA ASP A 147 8.18 -9.72 3.68
C ASP A 147 6.92 -9.54 4.54
N ARG A 148 6.36 -10.64 5.03
CA ARG A 148 5.23 -10.66 5.96
C ARG A 148 5.61 -11.07 7.39
N ARG A 149 6.86 -11.49 7.63
CA ARG A 149 7.28 -12.03 8.94
C ARG A 149 7.28 -10.99 10.04
N HIS A 150 7.44 -9.71 9.69
CA HIS A 150 7.37 -8.60 10.64
C HIS A 150 6.01 -8.51 11.34
N ILE A 151 4.91 -9.04 10.76
CA ILE A 151 3.57 -8.97 11.33
C ILE A 151 3.52 -9.60 12.73
N HIS A 152 4.29 -10.66 12.94
CA HIS A 152 4.35 -11.39 14.22
C HIS A 152 5.43 -10.87 15.19
N GLY A 153 6.24 -9.89 14.77
CA GLY A 153 7.27 -9.27 15.62
C GLY A 153 6.68 -8.21 16.55
N ASP A 154 7.03 -8.26 17.84
CA ASP A 154 6.71 -7.19 18.80
C ASP A 154 7.98 -6.55 19.34
N TRP A 155 8.16 -5.27 19.05
CA TRP A 155 9.29 -4.46 19.52
C TRP A 155 8.86 -3.24 20.33
N SER A 156 7.56 -3.08 20.55
CA SER A 156 6.98 -1.91 21.22
C SER A 156 7.46 -1.71 22.67
N SER A 157 8.04 -2.76 23.27
CA SER A 157 8.62 -2.69 24.62
C SER A 157 10.05 -2.14 24.65
N LYS A 158 10.69 -1.92 23.48
CA LYS A 158 12.05 -1.42 23.39
C LYS A 158 12.08 0.11 23.50
N PRO A 159 12.73 0.70 24.53
CA PRO A 159 12.68 2.13 24.78
C PRO A 159 13.21 2.99 23.63
N GLU A 160 14.17 2.48 22.86
CA GLU A 160 14.76 3.15 21.70
C GLU A 160 13.77 3.37 20.55
N PHE A 161 12.68 2.60 20.48
CA PHE A 161 11.66 2.72 19.44
C PHE A 161 10.32 3.26 19.94
N LYS A 162 10.27 3.83 21.13
CA LYS A 162 9.03 4.34 21.75
C LYS A 162 8.24 5.33 20.89
N ASP A 163 8.93 6.12 20.06
CA ASP A 163 8.35 7.13 19.17
C ASP A 163 8.47 6.73 17.69
N THR A 164 8.77 5.44 17.39
CA THR A 164 8.88 4.92 16.03
C THR A 164 7.62 4.18 15.63
N TYR A 165 7.15 4.43 14.41
CA TYR A 165 5.95 3.83 13.83
C TYR A 165 6.24 3.31 12.43
N VAL A 166 5.73 2.13 12.09
CA VAL A 166 5.82 1.54 10.75
C VAL A 166 4.44 1.54 10.11
N ILE A 167 4.30 2.19 8.95
CA ILE A 167 3.05 2.24 8.18
C ILE A 167 3.26 1.44 6.90
N HIS A 168 2.37 0.48 6.62
CA HIS A 168 2.53 -0.46 5.51
C HIS A 168 1.20 -0.94 4.92
N GLY A 169 1.27 -1.60 3.75
CA GLY A 169 0.20 -2.29 3.05
C GLY A 169 0.48 -3.79 2.87
N HIS A 170 0.40 -4.28 1.63
CA HIS A 170 0.78 -5.60 1.13
C HIS A 170 -0.04 -6.78 1.66
N THR A 171 -0.43 -6.76 2.90
CA THR A 171 -1.21 -7.84 3.52
C THR A 171 -2.54 -7.27 3.95
N PRO A 172 -3.64 -7.62 3.24
CA PRO A 172 -4.94 -7.10 3.58
C PRO A 172 -5.31 -7.36 5.04
N VAL A 173 -5.83 -6.35 5.72
CA VAL A 173 -6.17 -6.43 7.16
C VAL A 173 -7.15 -7.55 7.48
N THR A 174 -7.93 -8.00 6.50
CA THR A 174 -8.90 -9.09 6.63
C THR A 174 -8.32 -10.47 6.30
N ALA A 175 -7.14 -10.54 5.67
CA ALA A 175 -6.53 -11.80 5.25
C ALA A 175 -5.65 -12.45 6.33
N GLU A 176 -5.19 -11.69 7.34
CA GLU A 176 -4.30 -12.16 8.37
C GLU A 176 -4.96 -11.96 9.75
N PRO A 177 -5.22 -13.03 10.52
CA PRO A 177 -5.86 -12.93 11.83
C PRO A 177 -5.15 -12.01 12.82
N ALA A 178 -3.81 -11.92 12.74
CA ALA A 178 -3.04 -11.01 13.58
C ALA A 178 -3.35 -9.53 13.29
N LEU A 179 -3.71 -9.18 12.04
CA LEU A 179 -4.12 -7.84 11.66
C LEU A 179 -5.61 -7.60 11.94
N THR A 180 -6.48 -8.56 11.63
CA THR A 180 -7.93 -8.46 11.83
C THR A 180 -8.27 -8.18 13.30
N LYS A 181 -7.56 -8.80 14.22
CA LYS A 181 -7.74 -8.62 15.68
C LYS A 181 -7.55 -7.16 16.14
N TRP A 182 -6.73 -6.39 15.45
CA TRP A 182 -6.32 -5.06 15.86
C TRP A 182 -6.86 -3.95 14.95
N MET A 183 -7.88 -4.24 14.16
CA MET A 183 -8.57 -3.21 13.39
C MET A 183 -9.20 -2.16 14.29
N ASP A 184 -9.18 -0.92 13.83
CA ASP A 184 -9.86 0.21 14.49
C ASP A 184 -11.35 -0.11 14.73
N PRO A 185 -12.00 0.50 15.72
CA PRO A 185 -13.44 0.32 15.98
C PRO A 185 -14.27 0.68 14.74
N ARG A 186 -15.48 0.11 14.68
CA ARG A 186 -16.46 0.47 13.65
C ARG A 186 -16.75 1.97 13.66
N LEU A 187 -16.84 2.53 12.46
CA LEU A 187 -17.27 3.89 12.27
C LEU A 187 -18.80 3.97 12.13
N PRO A 188 -19.44 5.11 12.48
CA PRO A 188 -20.81 5.39 12.11
C PRO A 188 -20.96 5.31 10.57
N GLY A 189 -21.94 4.53 10.10
CA GLY A 189 -22.14 4.26 8.67
C GLY A 189 -21.64 2.90 8.21
N ASP A 190 -20.80 2.22 9.00
CA ASP A 190 -20.39 0.83 8.74
C ASP A 190 -21.49 -0.20 9.16
N GLU A 191 -22.66 0.26 9.64
CA GLU A 191 -23.73 -0.60 10.18
C GLU A 191 -24.36 -1.53 9.13
N ASN A 192 -24.26 -1.15 7.85
CA ASN A 192 -24.83 -1.90 6.73
C ASN A 192 -23.88 -2.96 6.16
N TYR A 193 -22.63 -3.00 6.64
CA TYR A 193 -21.65 -4.00 6.25
C TYR A 193 -21.68 -5.16 7.24
N ASP A 194 -21.51 -6.38 6.72
CA ASP A 194 -21.40 -7.57 7.54
C ASP A 194 -20.21 -7.42 8.49
N SER A 195 -20.52 -7.35 9.74
CA SER A 195 -19.82 -6.58 10.75
C SER A 195 -18.38 -6.97 11.06
N GLU A 196 -18.02 -8.19 10.80
CA GLU A 196 -16.72 -8.75 11.20
C GLU A 196 -15.64 -8.50 10.15
N TYR A 197 -16.04 -8.22 8.89
CA TYR A 197 -15.14 -8.18 7.74
C TYR A 197 -15.02 -6.82 7.05
N THR A 198 -15.65 -5.75 7.54
CA THR A 198 -15.42 -4.41 6.98
C THR A 198 -14.00 -3.97 7.30
N PRO A 199 -13.11 -3.83 6.31
CA PRO A 199 -11.71 -3.53 6.57
C PRO A 199 -11.54 -2.11 7.12
N ARG A 200 -10.74 -2.00 8.15
CA ARG A 200 -10.34 -0.75 8.79
C ARG A 200 -8.84 -0.82 9.10
N VAL A 201 -8.21 0.33 9.29
CA VAL A 201 -6.81 0.41 9.69
C VAL A 201 -6.53 -0.53 10.87
N SER A 202 -5.49 -1.34 10.76
CA SER A 202 -5.06 -2.23 11.84
C SER A 202 -3.85 -1.64 12.57
N ARG A 203 -3.97 -1.49 13.89
CA ARG A 203 -2.93 -0.92 14.77
C ARG A 203 -2.44 -1.96 15.74
N TYR A 204 -1.47 -2.72 15.34
CA TYR A 204 -0.90 -3.82 16.13
C TYR A 204 0.48 -3.45 16.72
N CYS A 205 1.14 -4.36 17.44
CA CYS A 205 2.37 -4.05 18.17
C CYS A 205 2.19 -2.80 19.07
N ARG A 206 1.09 -2.79 19.87
CA ARG A 206 0.67 -1.66 20.71
C ARG A 206 0.50 -0.33 19.97
N GLY A 207 0.10 -0.39 18.70
CA GLY A 207 -0.12 0.77 17.85
C GLY A 207 1.11 1.29 17.11
N HIS A 208 2.26 0.67 17.27
CA HIS A 208 3.50 1.07 16.58
C HIS A 208 3.61 0.54 15.14
N LYS A 209 2.81 -0.47 14.78
CA LYS A 209 2.67 -0.95 13.42
C LYS A 209 1.26 -0.69 12.93
N ILE A 210 1.15 -0.11 11.74
CA ILE A 210 -0.11 0.38 11.18
C ILE A 210 -0.25 -0.19 9.78
N CYS A 211 -1.17 -1.15 9.61
CA CYS A 211 -1.51 -1.70 8.31
C CYS A 211 -2.70 -0.94 7.72
N ILE A 212 -2.52 -0.44 6.48
CA ILE A 212 -3.51 0.37 5.75
C ILE A 212 -4.00 -0.31 4.47
N ASP A 213 -3.68 -1.59 4.24
CA ASP A 213 -4.20 -2.36 3.12
C ASP A 213 -5.61 -2.86 3.43
N MET A 214 -6.59 -2.26 2.79
CA MET A 214 -8.00 -2.61 2.94
C MET A 214 -8.44 -3.76 2.02
N GLY A 215 -7.54 -4.33 1.20
CA GLY A 215 -7.91 -5.29 0.16
C GLY A 215 -8.78 -4.66 -0.92
N CYS A 216 -8.43 -3.49 -1.40
CA CYS A 216 -9.25 -2.60 -2.22
C CYS A 216 -9.89 -3.30 -3.43
N PHE A 217 -9.17 -4.20 -4.09
CA PHE A 217 -9.65 -4.85 -5.31
C PHE A 217 -10.86 -5.78 -5.10
N TYR A 218 -11.02 -6.38 -3.91
CA TYR A 218 -12.14 -7.27 -3.60
C TYR A 218 -13.15 -6.66 -2.61
N THR A 219 -12.73 -5.69 -1.79
CA THR A 219 -13.63 -5.00 -0.86
C THR A 219 -14.23 -3.73 -1.45
N GLY A 220 -13.57 -3.15 -2.47
CA GLY A 220 -13.88 -1.82 -2.97
C GLY A 220 -13.58 -0.69 -1.99
N ARG A 221 -12.90 -0.96 -0.88
CA ARG A 221 -12.60 0.01 0.17
C ARG A 221 -11.12 0.27 0.28
N THR A 222 -10.76 1.53 0.50
CA THR A 222 -9.41 1.97 0.83
C THR A 222 -9.46 3.13 1.83
N CYS A 223 -8.31 3.61 2.28
CA CYS A 223 -8.24 4.78 3.15
C CYS A 223 -7.13 5.74 2.75
N LEU A 224 -7.31 7.02 3.11
CA LEU A 224 -6.26 8.00 3.30
C LEU A 224 -5.94 8.06 4.78
N PHE A 225 -4.78 7.58 5.17
CA PHE A 225 -4.29 7.61 6.53
C PHE A 225 -3.46 8.88 6.74
N ASN A 226 -3.94 9.82 7.55
CA ASN A 226 -3.20 11.04 7.87
C ASN A 226 -2.04 10.68 8.82
N ILE A 227 -0.81 10.84 8.34
CA ILE A 227 0.39 10.44 9.07
C ILE A 227 0.77 11.39 10.22
N ASP A 228 0.13 12.54 10.29
CA ASP A 228 0.35 13.52 11.35
C ASP A 228 -0.63 13.35 12.51
N THR A 229 -1.92 13.11 12.21
CA THR A 229 -2.97 12.93 13.23
C THR A 229 -3.26 11.48 13.55
N PHE A 230 -2.77 10.55 12.72
CA PHE A 230 -3.09 9.12 12.76
C PHE A 230 -4.57 8.79 12.59
N GLU A 231 -5.32 9.66 11.93
CA GLU A 231 -6.72 9.44 11.56
C GLU A 231 -6.85 8.88 10.15
N ALA A 232 -7.87 8.09 9.90
CA ALA A 232 -8.15 7.51 8.59
C ALA A 232 -9.46 8.06 8.01
N ILE A 233 -9.43 8.41 6.72
CA ILE A 233 -10.61 8.75 5.92
C ILE A 233 -10.82 7.60 4.95
N TYR A 234 -12.00 6.96 4.98
CA TYR A 234 -12.29 5.80 4.15
C TYR A 234 -13.02 6.20 2.87
N PHE A 235 -12.68 5.52 1.78
CA PHE A 235 -13.29 5.67 0.48
C PHE A 235 -13.81 4.32 0.00
N GLU A 236 -14.93 4.33 -0.70
CA GLU A 236 -15.58 3.12 -1.21
C GLU A 236 -15.95 3.28 -2.67
N SER A 237 -15.69 2.22 -3.44
CA SER A 237 -16.20 2.09 -4.79
C SER A 237 -17.58 1.44 -4.73
N LYS A 238 -18.58 2.09 -5.35
CA LYS A 238 -19.93 1.49 -5.52
C LYS A 238 -19.97 0.44 -6.64
N ASP A 239 -18.94 0.41 -7.47
CA ASP A 239 -18.83 -0.44 -8.64
C ASP A 239 -17.74 -1.50 -8.42
N ILE A 240 -17.87 -2.34 -7.41
CA ILE A 240 -17.03 -3.53 -7.31
C ILE A 240 -17.47 -4.45 -8.45
N CYS A 241 -16.60 -4.72 -9.43
CA CYS A 241 -16.77 -5.91 -10.26
C CYS A 241 -16.65 -7.12 -9.34
N LYS A 242 -17.77 -7.60 -8.85
CA LYS A 242 -17.90 -8.96 -8.33
C LYS A 242 -17.86 -9.89 -9.55
N GLU A 243 -16.71 -10.06 -10.15
CA GLU A 243 -16.47 -11.26 -10.93
C GLU A 243 -16.36 -12.38 -9.90
N GLU A 244 -17.36 -13.23 -9.91
CA GLU A 244 -17.47 -14.43 -9.10
C GLU A 244 -16.22 -15.27 -9.34
N PHE A 245 -15.42 -15.42 -8.30
CA PHE A 245 -14.39 -16.44 -8.26
C PHE A 245 -15.12 -17.76 -7.96
N ASP A 246 -15.55 -18.47 -9.04
CA ASP A 246 -15.92 -19.87 -9.01
C ASP A 246 -14.67 -20.77 -9.03
#